data_82ab73b3ea6b9fc8dfe755e098ad7574
#
_entry.id   82ab73b3ea6b9fc8dfe755e098ad7574
#
_cell.length_a   1.000
_cell.length_b   1.000
_cell.length_c   1.000
_cell.angle_alpha   90.00
_cell.angle_beta   90.00
_cell.angle_gamma   90.00
#
_symmetry.space_group_name_H-M   'P 1'
#
loop_
_entity.id
_entity.type
_entity.pdbx_description
1 polymer ?
#
loop_
_entity_poly.entity_id
_entity_poly.type
_entity_poly.pdbx_seq_one_letter_code
_entity_poly.pdbx_strand_id
1 'polypeptide(L)'
;MNLCHLNLCCNELPFLEEKLPFLYKHFKQIVMIDYNILEKCNSTDGSIEYIENFSDPEKKITLIKDFNPDKITKYNGVSIIEKQKMFSYGSQFVRDDIDEIWATDNDEFFDEKLINNINKLYAEDSNLISVDIPHIYFVYNQYNIYKYKNGSKFYIRPRVTKHIKDKIYGHCNFETYGKTIKLKNDYLYHFAYVGYNRCLDKLTLYNKKGSKHHHTTNFLKCYKESLLKDEKNY
;
A
#
# COMPACT_ATOMS: atom_id res chain seq x y z
N MET A 1 -20.04 -7.32 4.04
CA MET A 1 -18.97 -8.11 3.39
C MET A 1 -17.84 -8.31 4.37
N ASN A 2 -17.17 -9.43 4.31
CA ASN A 2 -16.01 -9.73 5.14
C ASN A 2 -14.76 -9.25 4.41
N LEU A 3 -14.11 -8.24 4.95
CA LEU A 3 -12.97 -7.58 4.31
C LEU A 3 -11.65 -8.08 4.91
N CYS A 4 -10.65 -8.33 4.07
CA CYS A 4 -9.26 -8.51 4.50
C CYS A 4 -8.42 -7.33 3.99
N HIS A 5 -7.59 -6.77 4.89
CA HIS A 5 -6.55 -5.84 4.51
C HIS A 5 -5.22 -6.58 4.41
N LEU A 6 -4.61 -6.56 3.24
CA LEU A 6 -3.28 -7.11 2.98
C LEU A 6 -2.29 -5.96 2.86
N ASN A 7 -1.38 -5.86 3.80
CA ASN A 7 -0.48 -4.73 3.98
C ASN A 7 0.99 -5.15 3.94
N LEU A 8 1.82 -4.32 3.32
CA LEU A 8 3.27 -4.45 3.40
C LEU A 8 3.81 -3.41 4.38
N CYS A 9 4.59 -3.86 5.36
CA CYS A 9 5.27 -3.03 6.34
C CYS A 9 6.77 -3.08 6.09
N CYS A 10 7.44 -1.95 6.25
CA CYS A 10 8.89 -1.90 6.30
C CYS A 10 9.34 -0.54 6.84
N ASN A 11 9.72 -0.49 8.11
CA ASN A 11 10.18 0.74 8.76
C ASN A 11 9.19 1.91 8.56
N GLU A 12 7.93 1.70 8.94
CA GLU A 12 6.84 2.66 8.73
C GLU A 12 5.99 2.87 10.00
N LEU A 13 6.61 2.75 11.20
CA LEU A 13 5.93 2.87 12.49
C LEU A 13 4.97 4.07 12.58
N PRO A 14 5.33 5.31 12.18
CA PRO A 14 4.42 6.45 12.31
C PRO A 14 3.13 6.32 11.50
N PHE A 15 3.17 5.67 10.34
CA PHE A 15 1.96 5.41 9.56
C PHE A 15 1.16 4.25 10.13
N LEU A 16 1.86 3.26 10.69
CA LEU A 16 1.24 2.09 11.29
C LEU A 16 0.43 2.45 12.53
N GLU A 17 0.95 3.34 13.39
CA GLU A 17 0.27 3.84 14.59
C GLU A 17 -1.07 4.50 14.26
N GLU A 18 -1.14 5.22 13.16
CA GLU A 18 -2.37 5.88 12.70
C GLU A 18 -3.32 4.91 11.96
N LYS A 19 -2.76 4.00 11.18
CA LYS A 19 -3.54 3.16 10.26
C LYS A 19 -4.10 1.91 10.92
N LEU A 20 -3.33 1.22 11.77
CA LEU A 20 -3.73 -0.07 12.32
C LEU A 20 -5.02 -0.01 13.15
N PRO A 21 -5.25 1.01 14.02
CA PRO A 21 -6.52 1.15 14.74
C PRO A 21 -7.72 1.30 13.79
N PHE A 22 -7.57 2.06 12.71
CA PHE A 22 -8.60 2.20 11.69
C PHE A 22 -8.89 0.87 10.97
N LEU A 23 -7.85 0.15 10.56
CA LEU A 23 -8.00 -1.15 9.92
C LEU A 23 -8.67 -2.16 10.85
N TYR A 24 -8.28 -2.18 12.13
CA TYR A 24 -8.84 -3.08 13.13
C TYR A 24 -10.35 -2.89 13.33
N LYS A 25 -10.81 -1.62 13.26
CA LYS A 25 -12.24 -1.29 13.35
C LYS A 25 -13.05 -1.80 12.14
N HIS A 26 -12.48 -1.72 10.92
CA HIS A 26 -13.25 -1.89 9.69
C HIS A 26 -13.04 -3.24 8.99
N PHE A 27 -11.96 -3.95 9.28
CA PHE A 27 -11.62 -5.21 8.61
C PHE A 27 -11.83 -6.41 9.53
N LYS A 28 -12.23 -7.53 8.93
CA LYS A 28 -12.39 -8.81 9.63
C LYS A 28 -11.06 -9.56 9.75
N GLN A 29 -10.13 -9.28 8.86
CA GLN A 29 -8.77 -9.81 8.89
C GLN A 29 -7.78 -8.75 8.40
N ILE A 30 -6.58 -8.73 9.01
CA ILE A 30 -5.47 -7.88 8.63
C ILE A 30 -4.25 -8.79 8.49
N VAL A 31 -3.74 -8.93 7.27
CA VAL A 31 -2.50 -9.67 7.00
C VAL A 31 -1.39 -8.67 6.77
N MET A 32 -0.38 -8.69 7.61
CA MET A 32 0.75 -7.76 7.57
C MET A 32 2.03 -8.53 7.27
N ILE A 33 2.76 -8.11 6.24
CA ILE A 33 4.05 -8.72 5.87
C ILE A 33 5.12 -7.69 6.17
N ASP A 34 5.95 -8.00 7.16
CA ASP A 34 7.10 -7.19 7.52
C ASP A 34 8.35 -7.71 6.84
N TYR A 35 8.84 -6.97 5.85
CA TYR A 35 10.06 -7.34 5.14
C TYR A 35 10.66 -6.17 4.35
N ASN A 36 11.93 -5.89 4.61
CA ASN A 36 12.74 -4.97 3.83
C ASN A 36 13.35 -5.68 2.63
N ILE A 37 12.82 -5.40 1.44
CA ILE A 37 13.25 -6.04 0.19
C ILE A 37 14.73 -5.79 -0.12
N LEU A 38 15.31 -4.67 0.32
CA LEU A 38 16.70 -4.33 0.00
C LEU A 38 17.70 -4.92 0.99
N GLU A 39 17.38 -4.79 2.24
CA GLU A 39 18.26 -5.23 3.33
C GLU A 39 18.01 -6.70 3.67
N LYS A 40 16.96 -7.28 3.10
CA LYS A 40 16.54 -8.67 3.31
C LYS A 40 16.36 -9.00 4.79
N CYS A 41 15.78 -8.08 5.52
CA CYS A 41 15.51 -8.19 6.95
C CYS A 41 14.14 -7.62 7.28
N ASN A 42 13.73 -7.78 8.51
CA ASN A 42 12.51 -7.19 9.04
C ASN A 42 12.73 -5.73 9.44
N SER A 43 11.64 -5.02 9.79
CA SER A 43 11.69 -3.67 10.32
C SER A 43 12.51 -3.58 11.62
N THR A 44 13.17 -2.44 11.81
CA THR A 44 14.02 -2.14 12.98
C THR A 44 13.63 -0.85 13.70
N ASP A 45 12.49 -0.24 13.31
CA ASP A 45 12.00 1.03 13.82
C ASP A 45 10.94 0.90 14.93
N GLY A 46 10.67 -0.31 15.41
CA GLY A 46 9.61 -0.60 16.40
C GLY A 46 8.27 -1.02 15.77
N SER A 47 8.16 -1.12 14.44
CA SER A 47 6.92 -1.53 13.76
C SER A 47 6.45 -2.91 14.18
N ILE A 48 7.36 -3.87 14.31
CA ILE A 48 7.04 -5.25 14.71
C ILE A 48 6.51 -5.26 16.14
N GLU A 49 7.23 -4.64 17.06
CA GLU A 49 6.88 -4.56 18.48
C GLU A 49 5.52 -3.88 18.67
N TYR A 50 5.23 -2.85 17.87
CA TYR A 50 3.93 -2.20 17.89
C TYR A 50 2.81 -3.14 17.48
N ILE A 51 2.97 -3.92 16.39
CA ILE A 51 1.97 -4.87 15.91
C ILE A 51 1.77 -6.00 16.92
N GLU A 52 2.85 -6.56 17.48
CA GLU A 52 2.80 -7.66 18.44
C GLU A 52 2.16 -7.25 19.78
N ASN A 53 2.31 -5.99 20.19
CA ASN A 53 1.70 -5.46 21.41
C ASN A 53 0.31 -4.82 21.17
N PHE A 54 -0.16 -4.77 19.91
CA PHE A 54 -1.49 -4.25 19.63
C PHE A 54 -2.58 -5.14 20.21
N SER A 55 -3.58 -4.51 20.85
CA SER A 55 -4.70 -5.27 21.44
C SER A 55 -5.55 -5.92 20.36
N ASP A 56 -5.44 -7.24 20.21
CA ASP A 56 -6.15 -8.04 19.20
C ASP A 56 -7.01 -9.17 19.82
N PRO A 57 -8.05 -8.82 20.64
CA PRO A 57 -8.92 -9.83 21.26
C PRO A 57 -9.71 -10.66 20.24
N GLU A 58 -9.96 -10.12 19.04
CA GLU A 58 -10.69 -10.79 17.98
C GLU A 58 -9.80 -11.65 17.07
N LYS A 59 -8.49 -11.66 17.29
CA LYS A 59 -7.49 -12.40 16.48
C LYS A 59 -7.59 -12.09 14.97
N LYS A 60 -7.71 -10.80 14.67
CA LYS A 60 -7.80 -10.31 13.29
C LYS A 60 -6.43 -10.20 12.60
N ILE A 61 -5.36 -10.01 13.38
CA ILE A 61 -4.04 -9.68 12.85
C ILE A 61 -3.22 -10.95 12.62
N THR A 62 -2.68 -11.07 11.42
CA THR A 62 -1.69 -12.08 11.05
C THR A 62 -0.41 -11.35 10.65
N LEU A 63 0.62 -11.40 11.50
CA LEU A 63 1.94 -10.82 11.20
C LEU A 63 2.86 -11.88 10.63
N ILE A 64 3.42 -11.63 9.45
CA ILE A 64 4.35 -12.50 8.74
C ILE A 64 5.74 -11.86 8.79
N LYS A 65 6.68 -12.51 9.49
CA LYS A 65 8.07 -12.07 9.67
C LYS A 65 9.09 -12.97 8.96
N ASP A 66 8.65 -14.12 8.47
CA ASP A 66 9.49 -15.16 7.88
C ASP A 66 9.42 -15.19 6.34
N PHE A 67 9.05 -14.07 5.74
CA PHE A 67 8.98 -13.98 4.28
C PHE A 67 10.34 -14.27 3.64
N ASN A 68 10.36 -15.25 2.75
CA ASN A 68 11.55 -15.59 1.98
C ASN A 68 11.26 -15.48 0.47
N PRO A 69 11.78 -14.44 -0.21
CA PRO A 69 11.53 -14.20 -1.64
C PRO A 69 12.07 -15.33 -2.54
N ASP A 70 13.06 -16.08 -2.08
CA ASP A 70 13.68 -17.14 -2.87
C ASP A 70 12.77 -18.38 -2.98
N LYS A 71 11.82 -18.53 -2.06
CA LYS A 71 10.79 -19.60 -2.12
C LYS A 71 9.73 -19.33 -3.20
N ILE A 72 9.64 -18.10 -3.72
CA ILE A 72 8.63 -17.70 -4.70
C ILE A 72 9.34 -17.27 -5.98
N THR A 73 9.68 -18.25 -6.83
CA THR A 73 10.53 -17.98 -7.99
C THR A 73 9.79 -17.61 -9.26
N LYS A 74 8.56 -18.08 -9.44
CA LYS A 74 7.78 -17.82 -10.66
C LYS A 74 6.28 -17.86 -10.38
N TYR A 75 5.52 -17.00 -11.05
CA TYR A 75 4.09 -17.13 -11.21
C TYR A 75 3.77 -17.27 -12.69
N ASN A 76 3.11 -18.36 -13.09
CA ASN A 76 2.77 -18.68 -14.48
C ASN A 76 3.96 -18.53 -15.46
N GLY A 77 5.18 -18.89 -15.01
CA GLY A 77 6.39 -18.77 -15.85
C GLY A 77 6.97 -17.38 -16.01
N VAL A 78 6.33 -16.34 -15.46
CA VAL A 78 6.78 -14.95 -15.53
C VAL A 78 7.56 -14.57 -14.27
N SER A 79 8.67 -13.84 -14.44
CA SER A 79 9.40 -13.24 -13.32
C SER A 79 8.54 -12.15 -12.69
N ILE A 80 8.20 -12.30 -11.40
CA ILE A 80 7.46 -11.30 -10.64
C ILE A 80 8.42 -10.43 -9.83
N ILE A 81 8.12 -9.14 -9.75
CA ILE A 81 8.85 -8.22 -8.88
C ILE A 81 8.66 -8.60 -7.41
N GLU A 82 9.67 -8.37 -6.58
CA GLU A 82 9.68 -8.80 -5.17
C GLU A 82 8.45 -8.34 -4.37
N LYS A 83 7.96 -7.13 -4.62
CA LYS A 83 6.75 -6.60 -3.97
C LYS A 83 5.49 -7.42 -4.34
N GLN A 84 5.39 -7.89 -5.58
CA GLN A 84 4.30 -8.80 -5.99
C GLN A 84 4.42 -10.16 -5.30
N LYS A 85 5.64 -10.66 -5.10
CA LYS A 85 5.87 -11.90 -4.36
C LYS A 85 5.39 -11.79 -2.91
N MET A 86 5.61 -10.65 -2.25
CA MET A 86 5.11 -10.42 -0.90
C MET A 86 3.58 -10.46 -0.85
N PHE A 87 2.88 -9.74 -1.73
CA PHE A 87 1.42 -9.79 -1.77
C PHE A 87 0.90 -11.19 -2.08
N SER A 88 1.53 -11.90 -3.02
CA SER A 88 1.18 -13.29 -3.36
C SER A 88 1.40 -14.25 -2.19
N TYR A 89 2.46 -14.03 -1.42
CA TYR A 89 2.72 -14.82 -0.22
C TYR A 89 1.69 -14.52 0.87
N GLY A 90 1.44 -13.24 1.13
CA GLY A 90 0.44 -12.82 2.13
C GLY A 90 -0.97 -13.28 1.81
N SER A 91 -1.33 -13.38 0.53
CA SER A 91 -2.66 -13.85 0.13
C SER A 91 -2.95 -15.29 0.53
N GLN A 92 -1.93 -16.12 0.74
CA GLN A 92 -2.09 -17.50 1.23
C GLN A 92 -2.58 -17.58 2.68
N PHE A 93 -2.48 -16.49 3.43
CA PHE A 93 -2.94 -16.39 4.81
C PHE A 93 -4.33 -15.77 4.93
N VAL A 94 -4.94 -15.39 3.80
CA VAL A 94 -6.31 -14.86 3.80
C VAL A 94 -7.28 -16.01 4.03
N ARG A 95 -8.19 -15.81 4.98
CA ARG A 95 -9.16 -16.85 5.37
C ARG A 95 -10.20 -17.07 4.28
N ASP A 96 -10.70 -18.28 4.18
CA ASP A 96 -11.74 -18.68 3.18
C ASP A 96 -13.07 -17.93 3.36
N ASP A 97 -13.32 -17.34 4.52
CA ASP A 97 -14.57 -16.58 4.80
C ASP A 97 -14.48 -15.09 4.44
N ILE A 98 -13.42 -14.67 3.78
CA ILE A 98 -13.20 -13.31 3.29
C ILE A 98 -13.81 -13.16 1.89
N ASP A 99 -14.55 -12.07 1.69
CA ASP A 99 -15.17 -11.73 0.40
C ASP A 99 -14.26 -10.87 -0.48
N GLU A 100 -13.50 -9.95 0.14
CA GLU A 100 -12.68 -8.96 -0.57
C GLU A 100 -11.31 -8.76 0.08
N ILE A 101 -10.31 -8.51 -0.78
CA ILE A 101 -8.94 -8.15 -0.38
C ILE A 101 -8.65 -6.70 -0.78
N TRP A 102 -8.21 -5.92 0.19
CA TRP A 102 -7.69 -4.57 0.04
C TRP A 102 -6.17 -4.60 0.18
N ALA A 103 -5.46 -4.42 -0.94
CA ALA A 103 -4.00 -4.46 -0.98
C ALA A 103 -3.43 -3.04 -1.07
N THR A 104 -3.06 -2.45 0.08
CA THR A 104 -2.49 -1.11 0.14
C THR A 104 -1.17 -1.09 0.91
N ASP A 105 -0.34 -0.07 0.64
CA ASP A 105 0.88 0.18 1.40
C ASP A 105 0.53 0.92 2.71
N ASN A 106 1.44 0.93 3.68
CA ASN A 106 1.22 1.59 4.96
C ASN A 106 1.02 3.11 4.82
N ASP A 107 1.68 3.72 3.84
CA ASP A 107 1.59 5.15 3.53
C ASP A 107 0.39 5.52 2.62
N GLU A 108 -0.51 4.58 2.38
CA GLU A 108 -1.76 4.79 1.63
C GLU A 108 -2.96 4.75 2.58
N PHE A 109 -3.65 5.88 2.72
CA PHE A 109 -4.80 6.05 3.62
C PHE A 109 -6.10 6.17 2.83
N PHE A 110 -7.19 5.80 3.47
CA PHE A 110 -8.55 5.90 2.95
C PHE A 110 -9.54 6.01 4.11
N ASP A 111 -10.76 6.45 3.81
CA ASP A 111 -11.80 6.67 4.79
C ASP A 111 -12.89 5.58 4.76
N GLU A 112 -13.75 5.60 5.75
CA GLU A 112 -14.91 4.70 5.85
C GLU A 112 -15.89 4.90 4.68
N LYS A 113 -15.98 6.10 4.14
CA LYS A 113 -16.82 6.39 2.97
C LYS A 113 -16.37 5.59 1.76
N LEU A 114 -15.07 5.50 1.50
CA LEU A 114 -14.54 4.68 0.41
C LEU A 114 -14.89 3.20 0.60
N ILE A 115 -14.76 2.66 1.82
CA ILE A 115 -15.15 1.28 2.14
C ILE A 115 -16.62 1.05 1.81
N ASN A 116 -17.49 1.93 2.30
CA ASN A 116 -18.93 1.80 2.10
C ASN A 116 -19.33 1.89 0.62
N ASN A 117 -18.69 2.79 -0.15
CA ASN A 117 -18.95 2.91 -1.58
C ASN A 117 -18.53 1.66 -2.36
N ILE A 118 -17.39 1.07 -2.03
CA ILE A 118 -16.92 -0.16 -2.69
C ILE A 118 -17.81 -1.33 -2.32
N ASN A 119 -18.17 -1.51 -1.06
CA ASN A 119 -19.11 -2.53 -0.63
C ASN A 119 -20.46 -2.45 -1.39
N LYS A 120 -20.95 -1.23 -1.60
CA LYS A 120 -22.16 -1.00 -2.41
C LYS A 120 -21.98 -1.44 -3.86
N LEU A 121 -20.87 -1.11 -4.51
CA LEU A 121 -20.58 -1.54 -5.88
C LEU A 121 -20.56 -3.05 -6.02
N TYR A 122 -19.94 -3.77 -5.09
CA TYR A 122 -19.93 -5.24 -5.12
C TYR A 122 -21.30 -5.86 -4.82
N ALA A 123 -22.13 -5.20 -4.01
CA ALA A 123 -23.50 -5.64 -3.77
C ALA A 123 -24.41 -5.44 -4.99
N GLU A 124 -24.20 -4.36 -5.76
CA GLU A 124 -24.97 -4.01 -6.95
C GLU A 124 -24.55 -4.83 -8.19
N ASP A 125 -23.30 -5.30 -8.25
CA ASP A 125 -22.76 -6.02 -9.41
C ASP A 125 -21.98 -7.27 -9.02
N SER A 126 -22.64 -8.42 -9.10
CA SER A 126 -22.01 -9.72 -8.78
C SER A 126 -20.85 -10.10 -9.70
N ASN A 127 -20.76 -9.52 -10.91
CA ASN A 127 -19.68 -9.75 -11.88
C ASN A 127 -18.48 -8.83 -11.65
N LEU A 128 -18.60 -7.84 -10.78
CA LEU A 128 -17.48 -6.97 -10.43
C LEU A 128 -16.40 -7.77 -9.71
N ILE A 129 -15.18 -7.74 -10.23
CA ILE A 129 -14.03 -8.46 -9.67
C ILE A 129 -13.06 -7.52 -9.00
N SER A 130 -12.78 -6.34 -9.58
CA SER A 130 -11.83 -5.43 -9.00
C SER A 130 -12.24 -3.97 -9.11
N VAL A 131 -11.68 -3.15 -8.22
CA VAL A 131 -11.89 -1.71 -8.19
C VAL A 131 -10.55 -0.99 -8.28
N ASP A 132 -10.43 -0.16 -9.31
CA ASP A 132 -9.30 0.74 -9.50
C ASP A 132 -9.58 2.06 -8.78
N ILE A 133 -8.68 2.44 -7.87
CA ILE A 133 -8.85 3.63 -7.05
C ILE A 133 -7.84 4.70 -7.46
N PRO A 134 -8.28 5.94 -7.71
CA PRO A 134 -7.38 7.05 -7.95
C PRO A 134 -6.55 7.38 -6.71
N HIS A 135 -5.25 7.61 -6.89
CA HIS A 135 -4.33 7.98 -5.82
C HIS A 135 -4.03 9.48 -5.88
N ILE A 136 -4.18 10.16 -4.77
CA ILE A 136 -3.69 11.51 -4.55
C ILE A 136 -2.34 11.40 -3.84
N TYR A 137 -1.27 11.84 -4.49
CA TYR A 137 0.07 11.84 -3.91
C TYR A 137 0.34 13.15 -3.18
N PHE A 138 0.65 13.04 -1.90
CA PHE A 138 1.15 14.16 -1.12
C PHE A 138 2.68 14.24 -1.22
N VAL A 139 3.17 15.48 -1.30
CA VAL A 139 4.60 15.78 -1.42
C VAL A 139 4.95 16.90 -0.45
N TYR A 140 6.12 16.81 0.17
CA TYR A 140 6.64 17.71 1.20
C TYR A 140 5.88 17.67 2.53
N ASN A 141 4.58 17.90 2.50
CA ASN A 141 3.68 17.87 3.65
C ASN A 141 2.27 17.45 3.22
N GLN A 142 1.34 17.35 4.16
CA GLN A 142 -0.04 16.93 3.93
C GLN A 142 -0.91 17.96 3.16
N TYR A 143 -0.37 19.12 2.81
CA TYR A 143 -1.11 20.17 2.10
C TYR A 143 -0.76 20.27 0.62
N ASN A 144 0.35 19.67 0.20
CA ASN A 144 0.82 19.75 -1.17
C ASN A 144 0.52 18.48 -1.96
N ILE A 145 -0.20 18.62 -3.07
CA ILE A 145 -0.56 17.51 -3.96
C ILE A 145 0.29 17.57 -5.22
N TYR A 146 0.87 16.42 -5.56
CA TYR A 146 1.59 16.25 -6.82
C TYR A 146 0.65 16.26 -8.02
N LYS A 147 0.98 17.05 -9.05
CA LYS A 147 0.29 17.05 -10.35
C LYS A 147 1.20 16.47 -11.43
N TYR A 148 0.70 15.53 -12.19
CA TYR A 148 1.41 14.99 -13.34
C TYR A 148 1.51 16.04 -14.47
N LYS A 149 2.48 15.87 -15.40
CA LYS A 149 2.70 16.80 -16.52
C LYS A 149 1.47 17.04 -17.40
N ASN A 150 0.59 16.05 -17.51
CA ASN A 150 -0.69 16.13 -18.22
C ASN A 150 -1.80 16.85 -17.42
N GLY A 151 -1.47 17.43 -16.27
CA GLY A 151 -2.44 18.10 -15.38
C GLY A 151 -3.26 17.16 -14.49
N SER A 152 -3.16 15.83 -14.67
CA SER A 152 -3.81 14.86 -13.80
C SER A 152 -3.23 14.94 -12.40
N LYS A 153 -4.10 14.90 -11.39
CA LYS A 153 -3.71 14.79 -9.96
C LYS A 153 -3.66 13.33 -9.50
N PHE A 154 -4.06 12.38 -10.36
CA PHE A 154 -4.38 11.03 -9.96
C PHE A 154 -3.56 10.02 -10.75
N TYR A 155 -3.12 9.01 -10.04
CA TYR A 155 -2.67 7.76 -10.60
C TYR A 155 -3.66 6.68 -10.20
N ILE A 156 -4.21 5.93 -11.15
CA ILE A 156 -5.25 4.94 -10.91
C ILE A 156 -4.61 3.56 -10.83
N ARG A 157 -4.92 2.82 -9.76
CA ARG A 157 -4.43 1.46 -9.55
C ARG A 157 -5.51 0.55 -8.98
N PRO A 158 -5.49 -0.73 -9.33
CA PRO A 158 -6.29 -1.73 -8.62
C PRO A 158 -5.77 -1.85 -7.19
N ARG A 159 -6.67 -1.73 -6.24
CA ARG A 159 -6.37 -1.85 -4.80
C ARG A 159 -7.33 -2.78 -4.07
N VAL A 160 -8.49 -3.03 -4.67
CA VAL A 160 -9.52 -3.88 -4.09
C VAL A 160 -9.94 -4.92 -5.12
N THR A 161 -10.05 -6.17 -4.68
CA THR A 161 -10.49 -7.27 -5.52
C THR A 161 -11.30 -8.27 -4.70
N LYS A 162 -12.24 -8.99 -5.36
CA LYS A 162 -12.83 -10.16 -4.75
C LYS A 162 -11.78 -11.17 -4.35
N HIS A 163 -11.97 -11.79 -3.20
CA HIS A 163 -11.16 -12.94 -2.82
C HIS A 163 -11.59 -14.15 -3.64
N ILE A 164 -10.68 -14.65 -4.46
CA ILE A 164 -10.84 -15.87 -5.23
C ILE A 164 -9.75 -16.83 -4.78
N LYS A 165 -10.15 -17.97 -4.21
CA LYS A 165 -9.22 -18.98 -3.72
C LYS A 165 -8.22 -19.37 -4.81
N ASP A 166 -6.97 -19.58 -4.43
CA ASP A 166 -5.86 -19.96 -5.31
C ASP A 166 -5.48 -18.92 -6.38
N LYS A 167 -6.03 -17.71 -6.31
CA LYS A 167 -5.58 -16.59 -7.13
C LYS A 167 -4.48 -15.81 -6.42
N ILE A 168 -3.52 -15.32 -7.20
CA ILE A 168 -2.42 -14.52 -6.70
C ILE A 168 -2.74 -13.04 -6.90
N TYR A 169 -2.53 -12.28 -5.85
CA TYR A 169 -2.80 -10.86 -5.81
C TYR A 169 -1.49 -10.09 -5.93
N GLY A 170 -1.36 -9.27 -6.96
CA GLY A 170 -0.18 -8.44 -7.19
C GLY A 170 -0.44 -6.98 -6.86
N HIS A 171 0.57 -6.30 -6.36
CA HIS A 171 0.57 -4.85 -6.24
C HIS A 171 0.54 -4.23 -7.63
N CYS A 172 -0.53 -3.68 -8.11
CA CYS A 172 -0.70 -2.98 -9.37
C CYS A 172 -1.13 -3.78 -10.60
N ASN A 173 -1.06 -5.09 -10.57
CA ASN A 173 -1.52 -5.95 -11.65
C ASN A 173 -2.24 -7.13 -11.02
N PHE A 174 -3.45 -6.88 -10.47
CA PHE A 174 -4.36 -7.99 -10.34
C PHE A 174 -4.60 -8.48 -11.77
N GLU A 175 -4.33 -9.74 -12.04
CA GLU A 175 -4.88 -10.34 -13.24
C GLU A 175 -6.39 -10.22 -13.09
N THR A 176 -6.96 -9.24 -13.77
CA THR A 176 -8.41 -8.97 -13.71
C THR A 176 -9.11 -10.01 -14.54
N TYR A 177 -9.48 -11.11 -13.89
CA TYR A 177 -10.29 -12.18 -14.51
C TYR A 177 -11.76 -11.82 -14.62
N GLY A 178 -12.09 -10.53 -14.77
CA GLY A 178 -13.46 -10.09 -14.87
C GLY A 178 -13.65 -8.59 -14.92
N LYS A 179 -14.83 -8.13 -14.58
CA LYS A 179 -15.19 -6.72 -14.65
C LYS A 179 -14.42 -5.89 -13.63
N THR A 180 -13.82 -4.80 -14.11
CA THR A 180 -13.12 -3.80 -13.30
C THR A 180 -13.85 -2.46 -13.42
N ILE A 181 -14.03 -1.76 -12.30
CA ILE A 181 -14.56 -0.39 -12.26
C ILE A 181 -13.45 0.56 -11.80
N LYS A 182 -13.38 1.74 -12.47
CA LYS A 182 -12.52 2.85 -12.05
C LYS A 182 -13.34 3.88 -11.31
N LEU A 183 -12.98 4.15 -10.05
CA LEU A 183 -13.62 5.22 -9.28
C LEU A 183 -13.21 6.60 -9.83
N LYS A 184 -14.10 7.59 -9.64
CA LYS A 184 -13.89 8.95 -10.15
C LYS A 184 -13.76 9.98 -9.02
N ASN A 185 -14.49 9.79 -7.93
CA ASN A 185 -14.66 10.79 -6.86
C ASN A 185 -14.25 10.29 -5.47
N ASP A 186 -13.72 9.08 -5.37
CA ASP A 186 -13.17 8.50 -4.14
C ASP A 186 -11.69 8.18 -4.36
N TYR A 187 -10.88 8.41 -3.35
CA TYR A 187 -9.43 8.45 -3.50
C TYR A 187 -8.72 7.67 -2.41
N LEU A 188 -7.53 7.13 -2.76
CA LEU A 188 -6.48 6.79 -1.81
C LEU A 188 -5.52 7.97 -1.64
N TYR A 189 -5.19 8.29 -0.40
CA TYR A 189 -4.29 9.37 -0.02
C TYR A 189 -2.90 8.78 0.24
N HIS A 190 -1.94 9.06 -0.65
CA HIS A 190 -0.63 8.43 -0.64
C HIS A 190 0.45 9.41 -0.16
N PHE A 191 1.03 9.12 1.01
CA PHE A 191 2.02 9.96 1.70
C PHE A 191 3.48 9.56 1.41
N ALA A 192 3.73 8.92 0.28
CA ALA A 192 5.03 8.37 -0.09
C ALA A 192 6.20 9.37 -0.05
N TYR A 193 5.92 10.65 -0.26
CA TYR A 193 6.92 11.70 -0.39
C TYR A 193 6.74 12.83 0.61
N VAL A 194 6.10 12.56 1.74
CA VAL A 194 5.95 13.51 2.84
C VAL A 194 7.15 13.37 3.79
N GLY A 195 7.85 14.48 4.04
CA GLY A 195 9.04 14.53 4.85
C GLY A 195 10.35 14.32 4.07
N TYR A 196 11.37 15.13 4.40
CA TYR A 196 12.67 15.13 3.71
C TYR A 196 13.38 13.77 3.83
N ASN A 197 13.48 13.23 5.04
CA ASN A 197 14.17 11.96 5.28
C ASN A 197 13.53 10.82 4.51
N ARG A 198 12.20 10.75 4.48
CA ARG A 198 11.48 9.72 3.72
C ARG A 198 11.74 9.84 2.20
N CYS A 199 11.80 11.05 1.66
CA CYS A 199 12.20 11.26 0.26
C CYS A 199 13.64 10.79 0.00
N LEU A 200 14.55 11.06 0.94
CA LEU A 200 15.95 10.66 0.85
C LEU A 200 16.09 9.13 0.91
N ASP A 201 15.38 8.48 1.81
CA ASP A 201 15.37 7.01 1.95
C ASP A 201 14.84 6.35 0.68
N LYS A 202 13.74 6.85 0.12
CA LYS A 202 13.21 6.36 -1.16
C LYS A 202 14.18 6.58 -2.31
N LEU A 203 14.90 7.71 -2.38
CA LEU A 203 15.91 7.93 -3.40
C LEU A 203 17.07 6.94 -3.27
N THR A 204 17.54 6.72 -2.05
CA THR A 204 18.61 5.75 -1.75
C THR A 204 18.18 4.34 -2.15
N LEU A 205 16.95 3.97 -1.81
CA LEU A 205 16.32 2.72 -2.20
C LEU A 205 16.31 2.51 -3.72
N TYR A 206 15.86 3.50 -4.48
CA TYR A 206 15.77 3.40 -5.94
C TYR A 206 17.14 3.40 -6.61
N ASN A 207 18.11 4.16 -6.10
CA ASN A 207 19.48 4.15 -6.58
C ASN A 207 20.15 2.79 -6.38
N LYS A 208 19.99 2.15 -5.22
CA LYS A 208 20.47 0.79 -4.95
C LYS A 208 19.88 -0.23 -5.92
N LYS A 209 18.64 -0.06 -6.36
CA LYS A 209 17.97 -0.91 -7.37
C LYS A 209 18.38 -0.61 -8.82
N GLY A 210 19.24 0.38 -9.05
CA GLY A 210 19.63 0.80 -10.41
C GLY A 210 18.49 1.45 -11.21
N SER A 211 17.37 1.78 -10.57
CA SER A 211 16.25 2.45 -11.23
C SER A 211 16.41 3.97 -11.18
N LYS A 212 16.39 4.61 -12.35
CA LYS A 212 16.42 6.07 -12.46
C LYS A 212 15.05 6.66 -12.10
N HIS A 213 14.78 6.84 -10.82
CA HIS A 213 13.56 7.51 -10.36
C HIS A 213 13.72 9.04 -10.41
N HIS A 214 13.55 9.62 -11.59
CA HIS A 214 13.62 11.07 -11.83
C HIS A 214 12.66 11.87 -10.94
N HIS A 215 11.51 11.31 -10.59
CA HIS A 215 10.54 11.97 -9.71
C HIS A 215 11.10 12.22 -8.31
N THR A 216 11.70 11.21 -7.66
CA THR A 216 12.23 11.34 -6.30
C THR A 216 13.37 12.36 -6.22
N THR A 217 14.24 12.39 -7.25
CA THR A 217 15.32 13.38 -7.34
C THR A 217 14.76 14.80 -7.46
N ASN A 218 13.72 14.99 -8.27
CA ASN A 218 13.06 16.28 -8.43
C ASN A 218 12.38 16.72 -7.12
N PHE A 219 11.74 15.81 -6.37
CA PHE A 219 11.14 16.12 -5.07
C PHE A 219 12.18 16.58 -4.06
N LEU A 220 13.32 15.89 -3.95
CA LEU A 220 14.39 16.31 -3.05
C LEU A 220 14.97 17.69 -3.41
N LYS A 221 15.12 17.99 -4.71
CA LYS A 221 15.57 19.29 -5.16
C LYS A 221 14.60 20.38 -4.74
N CYS A 222 13.32 20.20 -5.05
CA CYS A 222 12.28 21.16 -4.67
C CYS A 222 12.13 21.30 -3.14
N TYR A 223 12.33 20.22 -2.39
CA TYR A 223 12.30 20.23 -0.93
C TYR A 223 13.41 21.13 -0.37
N LYS A 224 14.64 21.00 -0.87
CA LYS A 224 15.76 21.86 -0.51
C LYS A 224 15.51 23.33 -0.86
N GLU A 225 14.93 23.58 -2.04
CA GLU A 225 14.58 24.94 -2.48
C GLU A 225 13.48 25.57 -1.63
N SER A 226 12.52 24.80 -1.11
CA SER A 226 11.48 25.30 -0.21
C SER A 226 12.03 25.67 1.17
N LEU A 227 12.88 24.80 1.75
CA LEU A 227 13.53 25.08 3.03
C LEU A 227 14.38 26.37 2.99
N LEU A 228 15.13 26.56 1.89
CA LEU A 228 15.93 27.78 1.70
C LEU A 228 15.11 29.07 1.54
N LYS A 229 13.85 28.94 1.13
CA LYS A 229 12.92 30.10 1.04
C LYS A 229 12.32 30.44 2.40
N ASP A 230 12.01 29.43 3.20
CA ASP A 230 11.47 29.62 4.55
C ASP A 230 12.52 30.27 5.48
N GLU A 231 13.80 29.89 5.35
CA GLU A 231 14.91 30.52 6.10
C GLU A 231 15.14 31.99 5.75
N LYS A 232 14.69 32.48 4.57
CA LYS A 232 14.83 33.88 4.15
C LYS A 232 13.65 34.77 4.57
N ASN A 233 12.60 34.19 5.13
CA ASN A 233 11.40 34.90 5.58
C ASN A 233 11.34 35.03 7.12
N TYR A 234 12.40 34.68 7.83
CA TYR A 234 12.66 34.96 9.24
C TYR A 234 13.90 35.85 9.34
#